data_0ee0f7a76ea7b51d2aad54d848bb7420
#
_entry.id   0ee0f7a76ea7b51d2aad54d848bb7420
#
_cell.length_a   1.000
_cell.length_b   1.000
_cell.length_c   1.000
_cell.angle_alpha   90.00
_cell.angle_beta   90.00
_cell.angle_gamma   90.00
#
_symmetry.space_group_name_H-M   'P 1'
#
loop_
_entity.id
_entity.type
_entity.pdbx_description
1 polymer ?
#
loop_
_entity_poly.entity_id
_entity_poly.type
_entity_poly.pdbx_seq_one_letter_code
_entity_poly.pdbx_strand_id
1 'polypeptide(L)'
;MDTLRQLRNILRDHRTIAVVGLSAEWHRPSYFAAKYMQSHGYRMVPVNPRYAGTQILGEPVYADLAQIPFPVDMVEVFRRTEDVVPIAQQAIAIGARCLWQQIGVVNQQADRLVREAGMDSVMDRCVKIEHARIFGGLNWVGVNTRVISARRRA
;
A
#
# COMPACT_ATOMS: atom_id res chain seq x y z
N MET A 1 12.64 4.11 -10.76
CA MET A 1 13.13 4.67 -9.49
C MET A 1 12.11 5.59 -8.85
N ASP A 2 11.93 5.43 -7.54
CA ASP A 2 10.90 6.16 -6.84
C ASP A 2 11.44 7.50 -6.34
N THR A 3 11.03 8.59 -6.97
CA THR A 3 11.39 9.91 -6.51
C THR A 3 10.33 10.43 -5.54
N LEU A 4 10.68 11.45 -4.77
CA LEU A 4 9.73 12.08 -3.85
C LEU A 4 8.49 12.59 -4.59
N ARG A 5 8.69 13.16 -5.78
CA ARG A 5 7.58 13.63 -6.60
C ARG A 5 6.65 12.49 -7.02
N GLN A 6 7.22 11.38 -7.46
CA GLN A 6 6.43 10.21 -7.85
C GLN A 6 5.63 9.67 -6.70
N LEU A 7 6.25 9.54 -5.52
CA LEU A 7 5.57 9.03 -4.32
C LEU A 7 4.45 9.97 -3.91
N ARG A 8 4.68 11.28 -3.97
CA ARG A 8 3.64 12.26 -3.65
C ARG A 8 2.46 12.13 -4.58
N ASN A 9 2.72 12.04 -5.88
CA ASN A 9 1.65 11.92 -6.88
C ASN A 9 0.86 10.64 -6.68
N ILE A 10 1.54 9.53 -6.44
CA ILE A 10 0.89 8.24 -6.21
C ILE A 10 -0.04 8.33 -4.99
N LEU A 11 0.46 8.85 -3.87
CA LEU A 11 -0.33 8.91 -2.64
C LEU A 11 -1.46 9.93 -2.74
N ARG A 12 -1.28 10.99 -3.51
CA ARG A 12 -2.34 11.99 -3.71
C ARG A 12 -3.47 11.43 -4.57
N ASP A 13 -3.13 10.67 -5.60
CA ASP A 13 -4.08 10.31 -6.66
C ASP A 13 -4.75 8.96 -6.45
N HIS A 14 -4.27 8.14 -5.52
CA HIS A 14 -4.78 6.77 -5.32
C HIS A 14 -5.39 6.68 -3.93
N ARG A 15 -6.72 6.84 -3.85
CA ARG A 15 -7.41 6.94 -2.57
C ARG A 15 -8.10 5.65 -2.14
N THR A 16 -8.36 4.73 -3.06
CA THR A 16 -8.92 3.42 -2.76
C THR A 16 -7.81 2.39 -2.88
N ILE A 17 -7.40 1.83 -1.76
CA ILE A 17 -6.26 0.93 -1.67
C ILE A 17 -6.72 -0.43 -1.19
N ALA A 18 -6.50 -1.45 -2.03
CA ALA A 18 -6.73 -2.84 -1.63
C ALA A 18 -5.47 -3.35 -0.94
N VAL A 19 -5.60 -3.82 0.28
CA VAL A 19 -4.48 -4.26 1.10
C VAL A 19 -4.48 -5.78 1.18
N VAL A 20 -3.63 -6.41 0.38
CA VAL A 20 -3.53 -7.87 0.31
C VAL A 20 -2.68 -8.35 1.47
N GLY A 21 -3.29 -9.16 2.33
CA GLY A 21 -2.62 -9.66 3.54
C GLY A 21 -2.90 -8.82 4.78
N LEU A 22 -3.87 -7.91 4.73
CA LEU A 22 -4.23 -7.11 5.90
C LEU A 22 -4.70 -8.03 7.03
N SER A 23 -4.10 -7.86 8.19
CA SER A 23 -4.42 -8.64 9.37
C SER A 23 -5.50 -7.98 10.21
N ALA A 24 -6.35 -8.79 10.82
CA ALA A 24 -7.32 -8.31 11.80
C ALA A 24 -6.67 -8.03 13.17
N GLU A 25 -5.44 -8.49 13.36
CA GLU A 25 -4.75 -8.34 14.65
C GLU A 25 -4.16 -6.94 14.77
N TRP A 26 -4.63 -6.19 15.74
CA TRP A 26 -4.32 -4.77 15.90
C TRP A 26 -2.83 -4.47 16.02
N HIS A 27 -2.01 -5.42 16.46
CA HIS A 27 -0.59 -5.23 16.68
C HIS A 27 0.26 -5.51 15.44
N ARG A 28 -0.34 -5.93 14.35
CA ARG A 28 0.40 -6.24 13.12
C ARG A 28 0.68 -4.96 12.32
N PRO A 29 1.84 -4.91 11.65
CA PRO A 29 2.20 -3.73 10.84
C PRO A 29 1.16 -3.38 9.78
N SER A 30 0.54 -4.37 9.15
CA SER A 30 -0.47 -4.11 8.13
C SER A 30 -1.68 -3.40 8.72
N TYR A 31 -2.08 -3.75 9.93
CA TYR A 31 -3.19 -3.10 10.60
C TYR A 31 -2.86 -1.65 10.93
N PHE A 32 -1.67 -1.40 11.48
CA PHE A 32 -1.25 -0.04 11.80
C PHE A 32 -1.22 0.84 10.56
N ALA A 33 -0.65 0.33 9.48
CA ALA A 33 -0.54 1.11 8.25
C ALA A 33 -1.93 1.43 7.70
N ALA A 34 -2.82 0.43 7.65
CA ALA A 34 -4.17 0.63 7.14
C ALA A 34 -4.97 1.62 7.99
N LYS A 35 -4.87 1.50 9.31
CA LYS A 35 -5.58 2.41 10.22
C LYS A 35 -5.09 3.85 10.05
N TYR A 36 -3.78 4.04 9.95
CA TYR A 36 -3.20 5.36 9.71
C TYR A 36 -3.73 5.95 8.40
N MET A 37 -3.66 5.19 7.32
CA MET A 37 -4.11 5.68 6.02
C MET A 37 -5.61 5.99 6.02
N GLN A 38 -6.40 5.13 6.66
CA GLN A 38 -7.84 5.35 6.77
C GLN A 38 -8.13 6.67 7.48
N SER A 39 -7.39 6.97 8.55
CA SER A 39 -7.57 8.22 9.30
C SER A 39 -7.16 9.45 8.49
N HIS A 40 -6.47 9.26 7.39
CA HIS A 40 -6.05 10.34 6.49
C HIS A 40 -6.85 10.36 5.18
N GLY A 41 -8.04 9.74 5.18
CA GLY A 41 -8.97 9.88 4.07
C GLY A 41 -8.86 8.82 2.98
N TYR A 42 -8.09 7.77 3.20
CA TYR A 42 -7.98 6.67 2.25
C TYR A 42 -9.00 5.59 2.59
N ARG A 43 -9.55 4.96 1.57
CA ARG A 43 -10.37 3.78 1.76
C ARG A 43 -9.46 2.56 1.68
N MET A 44 -9.34 1.86 2.80
CA MET A 44 -8.46 0.70 2.91
C MET A 44 -9.32 -0.57 2.84
N VAL A 45 -9.22 -1.28 1.71
CA VAL A 45 -10.07 -2.44 1.42
C VAL A 45 -9.31 -3.72 1.76
N PRO A 46 -9.74 -4.48 2.77
CA PRO A 46 -8.98 -5.66 3.19
C PRO A 46 -9.15 -6.82 2.21
N VAL A 47 -8.05 -7.46 1.84
CA VAL A 47 -8.07 -8.67 1.02
C VAL A 47 -7.24 -9.73 1.73
N ASN A 48 -7.91 -10.75 2.25
CA ASN A 48 -7.23 -11.83 2.95
C ASN A 48 -8.17 -13.03 3.06
N PRO A 49 -7.85 -14.17 2.42
CA PRO A 49 -8.74 -15.33 2.49
C PRO A 49 -8.98 -15.81 3.91
N ARG A 50 -8.04 -15.59 4.81
CA ARG A 50 -8.17 -16.01 6.22
C ARG A 50 -9.34 -15.32 6.92
N TYR A 51 -9.62 -14.07 6.57
CA TYR A 51 -10.66 -13.27 7.22
C TYR A 51 -11.85 -12.98 6.33
N ALA A 52 -11.96 -13.64 5.18
CA ALA A 52 -13.04 -13.40 4.23
C ALA A 52 -14.40 -13.61 4.92
N GLY A 53 -15.33 -12.71 4.64
CA GLY A 53 -16.66 -12.74 5.25
C GLY A 53 -16.76 -12.04 6.59
N THR A 54 -15.65 -11.48 7.10
CA THR A 54 -15.66 -10.65 8.31
C THR A 54 -15.39 -9.20 7.93
N GLN A 55 -15.14 -8.35 8.92
CA GLN A 55 -14.79 -6.95 8.70
C GLN A 55 -13.48 -6.61 9.39
N ILE A 56 -12.70 -5.74 8.76
CA ILE A 56 -11.51 -5.15 9.36
C ILE A 56 -11.63 -3.64 9.16
N LEU A 57 -11.48 -2.87 10.23
CA LEU A 57 -11.57 -1.41 10.19
C LEU A 57 -12.87 -0.92 9.52
N GLY A 58 -13.95 -1.66 9.74
CA GLY A 58 -15.27 -1.29 9.22
C GLY A 58 -15.52 -1.65 7.76
N GLU A 59 -14.55 -2.29 7.09
CA GLU A 59 -14.69 -2.70 5.70
C GLU A 59 -14.84 -4.22 5.59
N PRO A 60 -15.68 -4.70 4.67
CA PRO A 60 -15.77 -6.15 4.43
C PRO A 60 -14.44 -6.68 3.91
N VAL A 61 -14.07 -7.88 4.33
CA VAL A 61 -12.85 -8.55 3.86
C VAL A 61 -13.18 -9.43 2.67
N TYR A 62 -12.44 -9.25 1.58
CA TYR A 62 -12.59 -10.06 0.38
C TYR A 62 -11.52 -11.15 0.34
N ALA A 63 -11.87 -12.31 -0.22
CA ALA A 63 -10.91 -13.42 -0.32
C ALA A 63 -9.82 -13.12 -1.34
N ASP A 64 -10.15 -12.43 -2.43
CA ASP A 64 -9.17 -12.03 -3.43
C ASP A 64 -9.60 -10.72 -4.10
N LEU A 65 -8.70 -10.16 -4.90
CA LEU A 65 -8.91 -8.86 -5.55
C LEU A 65 -10.10 -8.87 -6.51
N ALA A 66 -10.34 -9.99 -7.17
CA ALA A 66 -11.42 -10.07 -8.17
C ALA A 66 -12.80 -9.91 -7.56
N GLN A 67 -12.96 -10.16 -6.27
CA GLN A 67 -14.26 -10.06 -5.60
C GLN A 67 -14.66 -8.64 -5.21
N ILE A 68 -13.75 -7.69 -5.31
CA ILE A 68 -14.03 -6.30 -4.94
C ILE A 68 -14.97 -5.69 -5.98
N PRO A 69 -16.15 -5.19 -5.58
CA PRO A 69 -17.17 -4.78 -6.56
C PRO A 69 -17.08 -3.32 -7.01
N PHE A 70 -15.96 -2.66 -6.74
CA PHE A 70 -15.76 -1.24 -7.12
C PHE A 70 -14.31 -1.05 -7.58
N PRO A 71 -14.00 0.07 -8.26
CA PRO A 71 -12.64 0.32 -8.74
C PRO A 71 -11.64 0.45 -7.60
N VAL A 72 -10.45 -0.10 -7.80
CA VAL A 72 -9.33 -0.02 -6.87
C VAL A 72 -8.21 0.75 -7.56
N ASP A 73 -7.68 1.75 -6.88
CA ASP A 73 -6.58 2.56 -7.43
C ASP A 73 -5.23 1.89 -7.22
N MET A 74 -4.98 1.40 -6.02
CA MET A 74 -3.70 0.84 -5.65
C MET A 74 -3.89 -0.52 -4.99
N VAL A 75 -2.98 -1.44 -5.29
CA VAL A 75 -2.90 -2.72 -4.58
C VAL A 75 -1.62 -2.69 -3.74
N GLU A 76 -1.80 -2.75 -2.43
CA GLU A 76 -0.71 -2.74 -1.47
C GLU A 76 -0.49 -4.15 -0.95
N VAL A 77 0.77 -4.62 -0.93
CA VAL A 77 1.07 -6.02 -0.67
C VAL A 77 1.79 -6.19 0.67
N PHE A 78 1.12 -6.87 1.60
CA PHE A 78 1.67 -7.34 2.87
C PHE A 78 1.78 -8.86 2.83
N ARG A 79 2.44 -9.40 1.81
CA ARG A 79 2.67 -10.83 1.65
C ARG A 79 4.16 -11.07 1.44
N ARG A 80 4.56 -12.35 1.44
CA ARG A 80 5.96 -12.69 1.17
C ARG A 80 6.33 -12.32 -0.26
N THR A 81 7.61 -12.03 -0.46
CA THR A 81 8.11 -11.67 -1.78
C THR A 81 7.73 -12.70 -2.85
N GLU A 82 7.80 -13.97 -2.52
CA GLU A 82 7.50 -15.05 -3.48
C GLU A 82 6.02 -15.14 -3.84
N ASP A 83 5.14 -14.46 -3.13
CA ASP A 83 3.69 -14.48 -3.39
C ASP A 83 3.23 -13.36 -4.33
N VAL A 84 4.11 -12.44 -4.71
CA VAL A 84 3.67 -11.17 -5.31
C VAL A 84 3.27 -11.30 -6.77
N VAL A 85 3.89 -12.20 -7.55
CA VAL A 85 3.57 -12.28 -8.99
C VAL A 85 2.09 -12.56 -9.26
N PRO A 86 1.45 -13.55 -8.62
CA PRO A 86 0.00 -13.74 -8.84
C PRO A 86 -0.83 -12.53 -8.42
N ILE A 87 -0.42 -11.83 -7.37
CA ILE A 87 -1.11 -10.62 -6.91
C ILE A 87 -0.97 -9.52 -7.95
N ALA A 88 0.22 -9.36 -8.52
CA ALA A 88 0.45 -8.38 -9.58
C ALA A 88 -0.44 -8.67 -10.80
N GLN A 89 -0.56 -9.94 -11.18
CA GLN A 89 -1.43 -10.34 -12.28
C GLN A 89 -2.89 -10.00 -12.01
N GLN A 90 -3.36 -10.22 -10.78
CA GLN A 90 -4.72 -9.85 -10.39
C GLN A 90 -4.90 -8.32 -10.39
N ALA A 91 -3.89 -7.59 -9.92
CA ALA A 91 -3.95 -6.13 -9.92
C ALA A 91 -4.11 -5.58 -11.33
N ILE A 92 -3.38 -6.14 -12.28
CA ILE A 92 -3.52 -5.78 -13.69
C ILE A 92 -4.93 -6.10 -14.18
N ALA A 93 -5.43 -7.29 -13.87
CA ALA A 93 -6.74 -7.74 -14.33
C ALA A 93 -7.89 -6.86 -13.85
N ILE A 94 -7.80 -6.33 -12.63
CA ILE A 94 -8.86 -5.46 -12.10
C ILE A 94 -8.69 -4.00 -12.49
N GLY A 95 -7.65 -3.66 -13.23
CA GLY A 95 -7.44 -2.28 -13.69
C GLY A 95 -6.88 -1.35 -12.63
N ALA A 96 -6.19 -1.87 -11.62
CA ALA A 96 -5.51 -1.02 -10.64
C ALA A 96 -4.43 -0.20 -11.34
N ARG A 97 -4.09 0.95 -10.76
CA ARG A 97 -3.14 1.88 -11.37
C ARG A 97 -1.77 1.85 -10.70
N CYS A 98 -1.64 1.19 -9.55
CA CYS A 98 -0.39 1.12 -8.81
C CYS A 98 -0.29 -0.19 -8.06
N LEU A 99 0.92 -0.77 -8.04
CA LEU A 99 1.27 -1.88 -7.16
C LEU A 99 2.28 -1.36 -6.16
N TRP A 100 2.00 -1.54 -4.87
CA TRP A 100 2.87 -1.06 -3.79
C TRP A 100 3.32 -2.25 -2.96
N GLN A 101 4.60 -2.59 -3.02
CA GLN A 101 5.21 -3.65 -2.23
C GLN A 101 5.80 -3.04 -0.96
N GLN A 102 5.34 -3.51 0.19
CA GLN A 102 5.73 -2.98 1.49
C GLN A 102 7.20 -3.25 1.82
N ILE A 103 7.70 -2.62 2.87
CA ILE A 103 9.05 -2.86 3.38
C ILE A 103 9.28 -4.36 3.52
N GLY A 104 10.40 -4.84 2.99
CA GLY A 104 10.75 -6.25 3.00
C GLY A 104 10.14 -7.07 1.88
N VAL A 105 9.28 -6.47 1.07
CA VAL A 105 8.69 -7.14 -0.08
C VAL A 105 9.30 -6.56 -1.35
N VAL A 106 10.14 -7.34 -2.01
CA VAL A 106 10.87 -6.90 -3.21
C VAL A 106 10.79 -7.99 -4.26
N ASN A 107 9.80 -7.91 -5.13
CA ASN A 107 9.66 -8.84 -6.24
C ASN A 107 9.83 -8.08 -7.54
N GLN A 108 10.99 -8.23 -8.16
CA GLN A 108 11.33 -7.47 -9.36
C GLN A 108 10.55 -7.94 -10.58
N GLN A 109 10.19 -9.22 -10.64
CA GLN A 109 9.36 -9.73 -11.73
C GLN A 109 7.97 -9.08 -11.71
N ALA A 110 7.37 -8.98 -10.52
CA ALA A 110 6.08 -8.30 -10.37
C ALA A 110 6.19 -6.82 -10.74
N ASP A 111 7.27 -6.17 -10.33
CA ASP A 111 7.53 -4.78 -10.68
C ASP A 111 7.54 -4.59 -12.20
N ARG A 112 8.26 -5.45 -12.92
CA ARG A 112 8.32 -5.37 -14.39
C ARG A 112 6.95 -5.61 -15.01
N LEU A 113 6.21 -6.62 -14.52
CA LEU A 113 4.89 -6.93 -15.05
C LEU A 113 3.95 -5.74 -15.00
N VAL A 114 3.87 -5.08 -13.85
CA VAL A 114 2.94 -3.97 -13.70
C VAL A 114 3.41 -2.73 -14.45
N ARG A 115 4.70 -2.48 -14.51
CA ARG A 115 5.22 -1.35 -15.30
C ARG A 115 4.96 -1.55 -16.79
N GLU A 116 5.12 -2.76 -17.29
CA GLU A 116 4.81 -3.08 -18.68
C GLU A 116 3.33 -2.93 -18.99
N ALA A 117 2.48 -3.10 -17.98
CA ALA A 117 1.04 -2.87 -18.11
C ALA A 117 0.64 -1.39 -17.94
N GLY A 118 1.60 -0.49 -17.77
CA GLY A 118 1.33 0.93 -17.64
C GLY A 118 1.00 1.39 -16.23
N MET A 119 1.25 0.56 -15.23
CA MET A 119 0.96 0.91 -13.84
C MET A 119 2.18 1.53 -13.16
N ASP A 120 1.92 2.34 -12.15
CA ASP A 120 2.97 2.76 -11.22
C ASP A 120 3.37 1.58 -10.34
N SER A 121 4.62 1.57 -9.88
CA SER A 121 5.14 0.49 -9.05
C SER A 121 6.09 1.03 -8.01
N VAL A 122 5.89 0.61 -6.77
CA VAL A 122 6.75 0.96 -5.64
C VAL A 122 7.15 -0.34 -4.95
N MET A 123 8.42 -0.44 -4.53
CA MET A 123 8.91 -1.62 -3.81
C MET A 123 9.62 -1.20 -2.53
N ASP A 124 9.47 -2.06 -1.50
CA ASP A 124 10.26 -1.96 -0.27
C ASP A 124 10.07 -0.63 0.45
N ARG A 125 8.82 -0.15 0.52
CA ARG A 125 8.50 1.08 1.22
C ARG A 125 7.23 0.90 2.04
N CYS A 126 7.16 1.56 3.21
CA CYS A 126 5.96 1.57 4.03
C CYS A 126 5.09 2.75 3.63
N VAL A 127 3.85 2.48 3.22
CA VAL A 127 2.93 3.52 2.78
C VAL A 127 2.66 4.56 3.87
N LYS A 128 2.56 4.11 5.12
CA LYS A 128 2.35 5.00 6.26
C LYS A 128 3.55 5.94 6.44
N ILE A 129 4.76 5.40 6.38
CA ILE A 129 5.97 6.18 6.56
C ILE A 129 6.11 7.20 5.44
N GLU A 130 5.89 6.78 4.19
CA GLU A 130 6.00 7.70 3.06
C GLU A 130 4.94 8.78 3.12
N HIS A 131 3.71 8.45 3.48
CA HIS A 131 2.65 9.43 3.64
C HIS A 131 2.99 10.44 4.74
N ALA A 132 3.45 9.96 5.90
CA ALA A 132 3.80 10.84 7.00
C ALA A 132 4.96 11.77 6.63
N ARG A 133 5.92 11.25 5.87
CA ARG A 133 7.06 12.04 5.43
C ARG A 133 6.65 13.15 4.46
N ILE A 134 5.73 12.86 3.57
CA ILE A 134 5.37 13.78 2.49
C ILE A 134 4.28 14.75 2.93
N PHE A 135 3.26 14.27 3.62
CA PHE A 135 2.06 15.06 3.91
C PHE A 135 1.87 15.38 5.38
N GLY A 136 2.54 14.67 6.28
CA GLY A 136 2.35 14.85 7.71
C GLY A 136 3.30 15.86 8.30
N GLY A 137 3.16 16.06 9.61
CA GLY A 137 4.03 16.94 10.35
C GLY A 137 5.49 16.51 10.34
N LEU A 138 5.74 15.23 10.11
CA LEU A 138 7.09 14.72 10.02
C LEU A 138 7.86 15.39 8.90
N ASN A 139 7.23 15.53 7.74
CA ASN A 139 7.85 16.23 6.62
C ASN A 139 8.08 17.70 6.95
N TRP A 140 7.12 18.29 7.62
CA TRP A 140 7.18 19.68 8.01
C TRP A 140 8.33 19.94 8.98
N VAL A 141 8.49 19.05 9.95
CA VAL A 141 9.61 19.12 10.87
C VAL A 141 10.92 18.82 10.17
N GLY A 142 10.91 17.88 9.28
CA GLY A 142 12.09 17.48 8.54
C GLY A 142 12.65 18.58 7.68
N VAL A 143 11.81 19.47 7.22
CA VAL A 143 12.27 20.64 6.48
C VAL A 143 13.17 21.48 7.33
N ASN A 144 12.87 21.55 8.59
CA ASN A 144 13.67 22.38 9.50
C ASN A 144 14.89 21.66 9.96
N THR A 145 14.83 20.36 10.05
CA THR A 145 15.91 19.63 10.64
C THR A 145 16.42 18.59 9.75
N ARG A 146 15.68 17.92 9.22
CA ARG A 146 16.02 16.78 8.59
C ARG A 146 16.65 15.94 9.50
N VAL A 147 16.54 16.13 10.52
CA VAL A 147 16.89 15.45 11.50
C VAL A 147 16.32 14.54 12.06
N ILE A 148 15.78 14.50 11.94
CA ILE A 148 15.18 13.66 12.53
C ILE A 148 15.11 12.64 12.22
N SER A 149 15.68 12.77 11.74
CA SER A 149 15.44 12.06 11.57
C SER A 149 15.65 11.53 11.38
N ALA A 150 16.05 11.52 11.24
CA ALA A 150 15.93 11.01 11.26
C ALA A 150 16.16 10.49 11.53
N ARG A 151 16.48 10.39 11.50
CA ARG A 151 16.39 9.92 12.09
C ARG A 151 16.09 9.16 12.27
N ARG A 152 16.08 9.09 11.95
CA ARG A 152 15.63 8.57 12.16
C ARG A 152 15.15 8.14 11.87
N ARG A 153 15.21 8.24 11.45
CA ARG A 153 14.55 8.10 11.34
C ARG A 153 13.92 7.48 11.11
N ALA A 154 13.74 7.40 10.92
CA ALA A 154 12.96 6.93 10.81
C ALA A 154 12.42 6.62 10.68
#